data_63882b52652ff9480b39c3208c703835
#
_entry.id   63882b52652ff9480b39c3208c703835
#
_cell.length_a   1.000
_cell.length_b   1.000
_cell.length_c   1.000
_cell.angle_alpha   90.00
_cell.angle_beta   90.00
_cell.angle_gamma   90.00
#
_symmetry.space_group_name_H-M   'P 1'
#
loop_
_entity.id
_entity.type
_entity.pdbx_description
1 polymer ?
#
loop_
_entity_poly.entity_id
_entity_poly.type
_entity_poly.pdbx_seq_one_letter_code
_entity_poly.pdbx_strand_id
1 'polypeptide(L)'
;MTEGNFTNNLVQSGDSANLDSEAEVSVSNIYTDESNGKKLGRVKLELNGTFSVTDHPEANCTYHFVFNGEFSTPVDTPDKDFHKALWFNGSTALYGIARAKIETISSMIMQSGKISLPMVNMVELVKEQYKQKMQAAAEK
;
A
#
# COMPACT_ATOMS: atom_id res chain seq x y z
N MET A 1 5.28 -6.20 6.56
CA MET A 1 4.42 -5.22 7.27
C MET A 1 5.22 -4.58 8.39
N THR A 2 5.34 -3.27 8.36
CA THR A 2 6.12 -2.51 9.34
C THR A 2 5.26 -2.05 10.51
N GLU A 3 4.03 -1.67 10.21
CA GLU A 3 3.08 -1.14 11.19
C GLU A 3 1.67 -1.55 10.79
N GLY A 4 0.84 -1.86 11.77
CA GLY A 4 -0.55 -2.19 11.50
C GLY A 4 -1.44 -1.91 12.70
N ASN A 5 -2.59 -1.31 12.42
CA ASN A 5 -3.64 -1.05 13.39
C ASN A 5 -4.96 -1.53 12.84
N PHE A 6 -5.75 -2.15 13.70
CA PHE A 6 -7.06 -2.65 13.31
C PHE A 6 -8.04 -2.44 14.47
N THR A 7 -9.08 -1.67 14.21
CA THR A 7 -10.15 -1.42 15.18
C THR A 7 -11.45 -1.91 14.59
N ASN A 8 -12.10 -2.85 15.28
CA ASN A 8 -13.33 -3.47 14.81
C ASN A 8 -14.49 -3.17 15.77
N ASN A 9 -15.42 -2.36 15.32
CA ASN A 9 -16.66 -2.04 16.04
C ASN A 9 -17.90 -2.60 15.33
N LEU A 10 -17.71 -3.57 14.43
CA LEU A 10 -18.81 -4.22 13.73
C LEU A 10 -19.53 -5.18 14.67
N VAL A 11 -20.84 -5.04 14.76
CA VAL A 11 -21.66 -5.76 15.73
C VAL A 11 -22.35 -6.98 15.14
N GLN A 12 -22.70 -6.94 13.86
CA GLN A 12 -23.46 -8.02 13.21
C GLN A 12 -22.95 -8.30 11.80
N SER A 13 -23.05 -9.57 11.40
CA SER A 13 -22.79 -10.00 10.03
C SER A 13 -24.06 -9.85 9.20
N GLY A 14 -23.90 -9.57 7.91
CA GLY A 14 -25.00 -9.51 6.96
C GLY A 14 -25.54 -8.13 6.66
N ASP A 15 -25.10 -7.10 7.38
CA ASP A 15 -25.47 -5.72 7.06
C ASP A 15 -24.67 -5.23 5.85
N SER A 16 -25.31 -4.36 5.07
CA SER A 16 -24.62 -3.70 3.95
C SER A 16 -23.53 -2.78 4.50
N ALA A 17 -22.34 -2.88 3.96
CA ALA A 17 -21.21 -2.11 4.42
C ALA A 17 -20.52 -1.38 3.28
N ASN A 18 -20.00 -0.20 3.59
CA ASN A 18 -19.22 0.61 2.65
C ASN A 18 -17.76 0.58 3.06
N LEU A 19 -16.88 0.39 2.08
CA LEU A 19 -15.44 0.46 2.29
C LEU A 19 -14.92 1.76 1.69
N ASP A 20 -14.35 2.61 2.53
CA ASP A 20 -13.62 3.80 2.12
C ASP A 20 -12.14 3.54 2.39
N SER A 21 -11.34 3.47 1.34
CA SER A 21 -9.94 3.12 1.46
C SER A 21 -9.05 4.09 0.69
N GLU A 22 -7.87 4.35 1.25
CA GLU A 22 -6.85 5.18 0.64
C GLU A 22 -5.52 4.43 0.62
N ALA A 23 -4.76 4.63 -0.44
CA ALA A 23 -3.42 4.08 -0.59
C ALA A 23 -2.44 5.19 -0.98
N GLU A 24 -1.31 5.24 -0.30
CA GLU A 24 -0.26 6.20 -0.59
C GLU A 24 1.06 5.47 -0.76
N VAL A 25 1.81 5.83 -1.81
CA VAL A 25 3.09 5.22 -2.14
C VAL A 25 4.19 6.26 -1.97
N SER A 26 5.28 5.87 -1.34
CA SER A 26 6.50 6.67 -1.23
C SER A 26 7.69 5.82 -1.66
N VAL A 27 8.64 6.45 -2.32
CA VAL A 27 9.87 5.78 -2.77
C VAL A 27 11.07 6.53 -2.20
N SER A 28 11.99 5.79 -1.61
CA SER A 28 13.23 6.35 -1.05
C SER A 28 14.23 6.71 -2.15
N ASN A 29 15.27 7.43 -1.75
CA ASN A 29 16.41 7.63 -2.63
C ASN A 29 17.10 6.30 -2.91
N ILE A 30 17.63 6.17 -4.13
CA ILE A 30 18.39 5.01 -4.54
C ILE A 30 19.79 5.11 -3.94
N TYR A 31 20.28 4.00 -3.41
CA TYR A 31 21.65 3.92 -2.92
C TYR A 31 22.35 2.69 -3.52
N THR A 32 23.67 2.80 -3.65
CA THR A 32 24.46 1.74 -4.25
C THR A 32 25.16 0.91 -3.18
N ASP A 33 25.02 -0.40 -3.25
CA ASP A 33 25.77 -1.34 -2.44
C ASP A 33 26.95 -1.86 -3.27
N GLU A 34 28.09 -1.23 -3.09
CA GLU A 34 29.30 -1.54 -3.87
C GLU A 34 29.79 -2.98 -3.60
N SER A 35 29.55 -3.50 -2.40
CA SER A 35 30.00 -4.84 -2.03
C SER A 35 29.26 -5.94 -2.82
N ASN A 36 28.02 -5.68 -3.21
CA ASN A 36 27.17 -6.62 -3.95
C ASN A 36 27.01 -6.27 -5.43
N GLY A 37 27.51 -5.11 -5.86
CA GLY A 37 27.32 -4.63 -7.23
C GLY A 37 25.87 -4.37 -7.57
N LYS A 38 25.08 -3.90 -6.60
CA LYS A 38 23.66 -3.66 -6.76
C LYS A 38 23.25 -2.27 -6.29
N LYS A 39 22.20 -1.77 -6.91
CA LYS A 39 21.48 -0.58 -6.44
C LYS A 39 20.29 -1.04 -5.63
N LEU A 40 20.01 -0.32 -4.56
CA LEU A 40 18.93 -0.63 -3.63
C LEU A 40 17.97 0.57 -3.52
N GLY A 41 16.70 0.27 -3.39
CA GLY A 41 15.68 1.26 -3.18
C GLY A 41 14.55 0.70 -2.33
N ARG A 42 13.87 1.56 -1.61
CA ARG A 42 12.76 1.17 -0.74
C ARG A 42 11.46 1.79 -1.20
N VAL A 43 10.41 1.01 -1.13
CA VAL A 43 9.04 1.45 -1.40
C VAL A 43 8.24 1.30 -0.14
N LYS A 44 7.52 2.35 0.22
CA LYS A 44 6.59 2.35 1.34
C LYS A 44 5.17 2.45 0.80
N LEU A 45 4.32 1.55 1.24
CA LEU A 45 2.90 1.57 0.92
C LEU A 45 2.11 1.74 2.21
N GLU A 46 1.34 2.81 2.29
CA GLU A 46 0.48 3.09 3.43
C GLU A 46 -0.97 2.93 3.01
N LEU A 47 -1.70 2.11 3.75
CA LEU A 47 -3.10 1.81 3.48
C LEU A 47 -3.95 2.20 4.69
N ASN A 48 -4.95 3.02 4.43
CA ASN A 48 -5.96 3.43 5.42
C ASN A 48 -7.33 3.06 4.90
N GLY A 49 -8.19 2.57 5.79
CA GLY A 49 -9.54 2.25 5.39
C GLY A 49 -10.50 2.27 6.54
N THR A 50 -11.76 2.56 6.21
CA THR A 50 -12.89 2.50 7.12
C THR A 50 -13.99 1.70 6.46
N PHE A 51 -14.42 0.66 7.14
CA PHE A 51 -15.53 -0.18 6.74
C PHE A 51 -16.69 0.13 7.67
N SER A 52 -17.79 0.66 7.12
CA SER A 52 -18.92 1.11 7.93
C SER A 52 -20.22 0.51 7.43
N VAL A 53 -21.16 0.28 8.35
CA VAL A 53 -22.50 -0.20 8.03
C VAL A 53 -23.37 1.01 7.69
N THR A 54 -24.10 0.93 6.56
CA THR A 54 -24.84 2.06 5.99
C THR A 54 -25.85 2.65 6.97
N ASP A 55 -26.60 1.81 7.69
CA ASP A 55 -27.66 2.24 8.59
C ASP A 55 -27.22 2.36 10.05
N HIS A 56 -25.97 2.04 10.33
CA HIS A 56 -25.42 2.03 11.70
C HIS A 56 -24.02 2.63 11.69
N PRO A 57 -23.90 3.97 11.65
CA PRO A 57 -22.57 4.63 11.56
C PRO A 57 -21.65 4.32 12.74
N GLU A 58 -22.21 3.94 13.90
CA GLU A 58 -21.42 3.51 15.06
C GLU A 58 -20.76 2.15 14.88
N ALA A 59 -21.30 1.32 13.97
CA ALA A 59 -20.72 0.01 13.65
C ALA A 59 -19.71 0.20 12.52
N ASN A 60 -18.43 0.26 12.88
CA ASN A 60 -17.37 0.48 11.90
C ASN A 60 -16.14 -0.38 12.21
N CYS A 61 -15.30 -0.51 11.22
CA CYS A 61 -14.00 -1.15 11.33
C CYS A 61 -13.00 -0.26 10.60
N THR A 62 -11.94 0.12 11.30
CA THR A 62 -10.88 0.92 10.69
C THR A 62 -9.58 0.16 10.67
N TYR A 63 -8.76 0.44 9.67
CA TYR A 63 -7.43 -0.14 9.59
C TYR A 63 -6.43 0.87 9.08
N HIS A 64 -5.21 0.71 9.53
CA HIS A 64 -4.05 1.44 9.05
C HIS A 64 -2.87 0.47 9.01
N PHE A 65 -2.27 0.29 7.85
CA PHE A 65 -1.13 -0.59 7.66
C PHE A 65 -0.06 0.12 6.86
N VAL A 66 1.18 -0.14 7.24
CA VAL A 66 2.35 0.34 6.51
C VAL A 66 3.19 -0.87 6.09
N PHE A 67 3.46 -0.95 4.80
CA PHE A 67 4.29 -2.01 4.22
C PHE A 67 5.54 -1.37 3.63
N ASN A 68 6.69 -1.92 3.95
CA ASN A 68 7.96 -1.50 3.37
C ASN A 68 8.57 -2.67 2.61
N GLY A 69 9.05 -2.39 1.41
CA GLY A 69 9.76 -3.36 0.59
C GLY A 69 11.09 -2.80 0.14
N GLU A 70 12.12 -3.63 0.17
CA GLU A 70 13.42 -3.29 -0.39
C GLU A 70 13.60 -4.05 -1.70
N PHE A 71 14.03 -3.33 -2.71
CA PHE A 71 14.22 -3.87 -4.06
C PHE A 71 15.62 -3.59 -4.51
N SER A 72 16.17 -4.47 -5.33
CA SER A 72 17.52 -4.33 -5.86
C SER A 72 17.54 -4.51 -7.36
N THR A 73 18.53 -3.92 -7.99
CA THR A 73 18.81 -4.06 -9.42
C THR A 73 20.33 -4.05 -9.63
N PRO A 74 20.84 -4.59 -10.75
CA PRO A 74 22.26 -4.46 -11.06
C PRO A 74 22.72 -3.00 -11.11
N VAL A 75 23.96 -2.76 -10.72
CA VAL A 75 24.52 -1.41 -10.58
C VAL A 75 24.54 -0.62 -11.90
N ASP A 76 24.58 -1.33 -13.04
CA ASP A 76 24.59 -0.71 -14.37
C ASP A 76 23.19 -0.25 -14.84
N THR A 77 22.14 -0.55 -14.09
CA THR A 77 20.80 -0.04 -14.39
C THR A 77 20.77 1.46 -14.13
N PRO A 78 20.31 2.28 -15.09
CA PRO A 78 20.18 3.73 -14.86
C PRO A 78 19.25 4.03 -13.69
N ASP A 79 19.61 5.05 -12.88
CA ASP A 79 18.82 5.45 -11.71
C ASP A 79 17.39 5.81 -12.07
N LYS A 80 17.22 6.50 -13.20
CA LYS A 80 15.89 6.90 -13.68
C LYS A 80 15.00 5.70 -13.94
N ASP A 81 15.53 4.66 -14.56
CA ASP A 81 14.77 3.45 -14.88
C ASP A 81 14.44 2.67 -13.62
N PHE A 82 15.39 2.57 -12.70
CA PHE A 82 15.16 1.89 -11.43
C PHE A 82 14.15 2.65 -10.57
N HIS A 83 14.25 3.96 -10.51
CA HIS A 83 13.31 4.80 -9.76
C HIS A 83 11.88 4.62 -10.28
N LYS A 84 11.71 4.60 -11.59
CA LYS A 84 10.40 4.36 -12.22
C LYS A 84 9.89 2.95 -11.90
N ALA A 85 10.76 1.95 -11.96
CA ALA A 85 10.39 0.58 -11.62
C ALA A 85 9.97 0.44 -10.16
N LEU A 86 10.62 1.15 -9.24
CA LEU A 86 10.22 1.18 -7.83
C LEU A 86 8.80 1.73 -7.67
N TRP A 87 8.49 2.83 -8.35
CA TRP A 87 7.17 3.44 -8.28
C TRP A 87 6.08 2.52 -8.82
N PHE A 88 6.29 1.88 -9.96
CA PHE A 88 5.25 1.10 -10.64
C PHE A 88 5.28 -0.39 -10.25
N ASN A 89 6.42 -1.03 -10.40
CA ASN A 89 6.50 -2.47 -10.13
C ASN A 89 6.60 -2.78 -8.64
N GLY A 90 7.35 -1.98 -7.89
CA GLY A 90 7.51 -2.15 -6.45
C GLY A 90 6.19 -1.95 -5.71
N SER A 91 5.45 -0.90 -6.03
CA SER A 91 4.15 -0.63 -5.42
C SER A 91 3.13 -1.71 -5.73
N THR A 92 3.12 -2.20 -6.97
CA THR A 92 2.21 -3.28 -7.39
C THR A 92 2.49 -4.57 -6.62
N ALA A 93 3.76 -4.92 -6.47
CA ALA A 93 4.16 -6.10 -5.70
C ALA A 93 3.76 -5.97 -4.23
N LEU A 94 4.01 -4.81 -3.62
CA LEU A 94 3.63 -4.56 -2.23
C LEU A 94 2.12 -4.58 -2.01
N TYR A 95 1.35 -4.02 -2.94
CA TYR A 95 -0.11 -4.03 -2.84
C TYR A 95 -0.66 -5.46 -2.87
N GLY A 96 -0.11 -6.32 -3.73
CA GLY A 96 -0.49 -7.72 -3.77
C GLY A 96 -0.24 -8.44 -2.45
N ILE A 97 0.93 -8.21 -1.84
CA ILE A 97 1.26 -8.76 -0.53
C ILE A 97 0.35 -8.19 0.55
N ALA A 98 0.09 -6.88 0.51
CA ALA A 98 -0.76 -6.19 1.48
C ALA A 98 -2.18 -6.72 1.46
N ARG A 99 -2.75 -6.93 0.27
CA ARG A 99 -4.10 -7.50 0.13
C ARG A 99 -4.22 -8.84 0.85
N ALA A 100 -3.27 -9.73 0.59
CA ALA A 100 -3.28 -11.07 1.19
C ALA A 100 -3.15 -11.01 2.71
N LYS A 101 -2.27 -10.14 3.23
CA LYS A 101 -2.07 -10.01 4.68
C LYS A 101 -3.28 -9.38 5.39
N ILE A 102 -3.87 -8.34 4.82
CA ILE A 102 -5.05 -7.68 5.39
C ILE A 102 -6.23 -8.63 5.39
N GLU A 103 -6.42 -9.38 4.31
CA GLU A 103 -7.47 -10.39 4.22
C GLU A 103 -7.33 -11.45 5.32
N THR A 104 -6.12 -11.95 5.53
CA THR A 104 -5.81 -12.94 6.57
C THR A 104 -6.03 -12.37 7.96
N ILE A 105 -5.47 -11.19 8.25
CA ILE A 105 -5.59 -10.56 9.58
C ILE A 105 -7.05 -10.26 9.90
N SER A 106 -7.80 -9.69 8.95
CA SER A 106 -9.20 -9.34 9.18
C SER A 106 -10.07 -10.59 9.42
N SER A 107 -9.81 -11.68 8.72
CA SER A 107 -10.55 -12.93 8.92
C SER A 107 -10.34 -13.52 10.31
N MET A 108 -9.21 -13.23 10.96
CA MET A 108 -8.92 -13.69 12.32
C MET A 108 -9.58 -12.82 13.39
N ILE A 109 -9.86 -11.56 13.09
CA ILE A 109 -10.37 -10.57 14.04
C ILE A 109 -11.89 -10.43 13.95
N MET A 110 -12.44 -10.45 12.74
CA MET A 110 -13.87 -10.29 12.51
C MET A 110 -14.62 -11.57 12.84
N GLN A 111 -15.79 -11.42 13.48
CA GLN A 111 -16.62 -12.57 13.84
C GLN A 111 -17.13 -13.34 12.62
N SER A 112 -17.35 -12.65 11.51
CA SER A 112 -17.72 -13.28 10.26
C SER A 112 -17.17 -12.48 9.11
N GLY A 113 -16.69 -13.18 8.09
CA GLY A 113 -16.17 -12.57 6.89
C GLY A 113 -14.75 -12.05 7.07
N LYS A 114 -14.34 -11.21 6.15
CA LYS A 114 -13.01 -10.62 6.09
C LYS A 114 -13.09 -9.34 5.28
N ILE A 115 -12.07 -8.49 5.42
CA ILE A 115 -11.91 -7.33 4.54
C ILE A 115 -11.20 -7.81 3.28
N SER A 116 -11.86 -7.65 2.14
CA SER A 116 -11.26 -7.90 0.83
C SER A 116 -10.99 -6.57 0.17
N LEU A 117 -9.71 -6.22 0.01
CA LEU A 117 -9.36 -5.02 -0.72
C LEU A 117 -9.66 -5.23 -2.21
N PRO A 118 -10.17 -4.19 -2.89
CA PRO A 118 -10.48 -4.31 -4.30
C PRO A 118 -9.21 -4.53 -5.13
N MET A 119 -9.37 -5.11 -6.31
CA MET A 119 -8.30 -5.13 -7.30
C MET A 119 -8.16 -3.72 -7.86
N VAL A 120 -7.20 -2.98 -7.33
CA VAL A 120 -6.92 -1.62 -7.76
C VAL A 120 -5.87 -1.67 -8.86
N ASN A 121 -6.06 -0.86 -9.89
CA ASN A 121 -5.02 -0.66 -10.88
C ASN A 121 -3.95 0.26 -10.27
N MET A 122 -2.94 -0.36 -9.65
CA MET A 122 -1.86 0.38 -8.99
C MET A 122 -1.07 1.25 -9.96
N VAL A 123 -1.00 0.87 -11.22
CA VAL A 123 -0.31 1.68 -12.24
C VAL A 123 -1.00 3.04 -12.39
N GLU A 124 -2.33 3.06 -12.48
CA GLU A 124 -3.08 4.31 -12.61
C GLU A 124 -2.99 5.17 -11.34
N LEU A 125 -3.10 4.56 -10.17
CA LEU A 125 -3.01 5.27 -8.90
C LEU A 125 -1.61 5.87 -8.70
N VAL A 126 -0.58 5.09 -8.93
CA VAL A 126 0.81 5.51 -8.77
C VAL A 126 1.21 6.54 -9.82
N LYS A 127 0.66 6.43 -11.03
CA LYS A 127 0.93 7.37 -12.11
C LYS A 127 0.59 8.80 -11.71
N GLU A 128 -0.53 8.99 -11.03
CA GLU A 128 -0.94 10.30 -10.54
C GLU A 128 0.03 10.81 -9.46
N GLN A 129 0.35 9.98 -8.49
CA GLN A 129 1.29 10.34 -7.42
C GLN A 129 2.70 10.62 -7.95
N TYR A 130 3.15 9.84 -8.91
CA TYR A 130 4.44 10.04 -9.57
C TYR A 130 4.50 11.37 -10.31
N LYS A 131 3.43 11.72 -11.04
CA LYS A 131 3.35 13.01 -11.74
C LYS A 131 3.43 14.18 -10.77
N GLN A 132 2.67 14.12 -9.69
CA GLN A 132 2.67 15.18 -8.68
C GLN A 132 4.06 15.38 -8.09
N LYS A 133 4.76 14.30 -7.80
CA LYS A 133 6.11 14.38 -7.23
C LYS A 133 7.11 14.95 -8.23
N MET A 134 7.03 14.57 -9.49
CA MET A 134 7.91 15.10 -10.54
C MET A 134 7.64 16.57 -10.78
N GLN A 135 6.40 17.01 -10.75
CA GLN A 135 6.04 18.43 -10.88
C GLN A 135 6.59 19.24 -9.69
N ALA A 136 6.43 18.75 -8.47
CA ALA A 136 6.96 19.40 -7.28
C ALA A 136 8.48 19.53 -7.34
N ALA A 137 9.19 18.54 -7.87
CA ALA A 137 10.63 18.58 -8.07
C ALA A 137 11.04 19.59 -9.14
N ALA A 138 10.24 19.73 -10.19
CA ALA A 138 10.53 20.66 -11.27
C ALA A 138 10.28 22.12 -10.89
N GLU A 139 9.38 22.38 -9.93
CA GLU A 139 9.08 23.73 -9.43
C GLU A 139 10.12 24.24 -8.43
N LYS A 140 11.03 23.41 -7.99
CA LYS A 140 12.14 23.76 -7.14
C LYS A 140 13.37 24.05 -7.99
#